data_c8b42bb987e675dc3d5bf0f5f2527272
#
_entry.id   c8b42bb987e675dc3d5bf0f5f2527272
#
_cell.length_a   1.000
_cell.length_b   1.000
_cell.length_c   1.000
_cell.angle_alpha   90.00
_cell.angle_beta   90.00
_cell.angle_gamma   90.00
#
_symmetry.space_group_name_H-M   'P 1'
#
loop_
_entity.id
_entity.type
_entity.pdbx_description
1 polymer ?
#
loop_
_entity_poly.entity_id
_entity_poly.type
_entity_poly.pdbx_seq_one_letter_code
_entity_poly.pdbx_strand_id
1 'polypeptide(L)'
;MLVLGEEWGGDVIRGMRMLARVADAAGLEMSIFPRDQHHDIMNEYLKNGEWMSIPVAVFYTKEHDYICHWIERPISAELEIAEIGESIRAENPDIDEQAFGRARRERTAARAADWQQDSVSELKELLAASIK
;
A
#
# COMPACT_ATOMS: atom_id res chain seq x y z
N MET A 1 -11.55 -1.30 10.94
CA MET A 1 -10.25 -1.23 10.22
C MET A 1 -9.41 -0.12 10.80
N LEU A 2 -8.20 -0.43 11.19
CA LEU A 2 -7.20 0.53 11.63
C LEU A 2 -6.26 0.82 10.46
N VAL A 3 -5.97 2.09 10.19
CA VAL A 3 -5.07 2.48 9.10
C VAL A 3 -3.92 3.30 9.67
N LEU A 4 -2.70 2.90 9.36
CA LEU A 4 -1.51 3.70 9.60
C LEU A 4 -1.16 4.46 8.32
N GLY A 5 -1.02 5.76 8.40
CA GLY A 5 -0.72 6.60 7.24
C GLY A 5 -0.20 7.97 7.64
N GLU A 6 0.08 8.77 6.64
CA GLU A 6 0.48 10.16 6.79
C GLU A 6 -0.22 11.03 5.75
N GLU A 7 -0.31 12.32 5.99
CA GLU A 7 -0.96 13.25 5.07
C GLU A 7 -0.10 13.64 3.86
N TRP A 8 1.17 13.26 3.88
CA TRP A 8 2.11 13.60 2.83
C TRP A 8 2.29 12.45 1.82
N GLY A 9 2.55 12.83 0.57
CA GLY A 9 2.76 11.88 -0.52
C GLY A 9 1.48 11.51 -1.25
N GLY A 10 1.45 11.71 -2.57
CA GLY A 10 0.28 11.46 -3.40
C GLY A 10 -0.17 9.99 -3.39
N ASP A 11 0.79 9.05 -3.32
CA ASP A 11 0.49 7.62 -3.31
C ASP A 11 -0.19 7.18 -2.01
N VAL A 12 0.22 7.76 -0.88
CA VAL A 12 -0.39 7.49 0.43
C VAL A 12 -1.83 7.99 0.45
N ILE A 13 -2.06 9.21 -0.04
CA ILE A 13 -3.41 9.79 -0.09
C ILE A 13 -4.34 8.94 -0.96
N ARG A 14 -3.86 8.50 -2.14
CA ARG A 14 -4.64 7.63 -3.03
C ARG A 14 -4.96 6.29 -2.38
N GLY A 15 -3.99 5.69 -1.73
CA GLY A 15 -4.16 4.44 -1.00
C GLY A 15 -5.17 4.57 0.13
N MET A 16 -5.10 5.64 0.90
CA MET A 16 -6.05 5.90 1.99
C MET A 16 -7.46 6.12 1.48
N ARG A 17 -7.63 6.81 0.35
CA ARG A 17 -8.94 6.98 -0.28
C ARG A 17 -9.52 5.65 -0.74
N MET A 18 -8.72 4.79 -1.31
CA MET A 18 -9.10 3.44 -1.71
C MET A 18 -9.56 2.63 -0.50
N LEU A 19 -8.80 2.66 0.59
CA LEU A 19 -9.15 1.97 1.84
C LEU A 19 -10.44 2.52 2.46
N ALA A 20 -10.67 3.81 2.40
CA ALA A 20 -11.92 4.43 2.87
C ALA A 20 -13.12 3.90 2.08
N ARG A 21 -12.99 3.76 0.76
CA ARG A 21 -14.05 3.19 -0.08
C ARG A 21 -14.31 1.73 0.23
N VAL A 22 -13.25 0.96 0.48
CA VAL A 22 -13.36 -0.44 0.89
C VAL A 22 -14.10 -0.56 2.22
N ALA A 23 -13.75 0.28 3.19
CA ALA A 23 -14.40 0.30 4.50
C ALA A 23 -15.89 0.64 4.38
N ASP A 24 -16.22 1.65 3.58
CA ASP A 24 -17.61 2.07 3.35
C ASP A 24 -18.42 0.95 2.68
N ALA A 25 -17.90 0.36 1.61
CA ALA A 25 -18.56 -0.71 0.88
C ALA A 25 -18.76 -1.98 1.72
N ALA A 26 -17.84 -2.28 2.63
CA ALA A 26 -17.90 -3.45 3.50
C ALA A 26 -18.61 -3.18 4.84
N GLY A 27 -19.05 -1.95 5.11
CA GLY A 27 -19.68 -1.58 6.38
C GLY A 27 -18.71 -1.61 7.56
N LEU A 28 -17.43 -1.31 7.33
CA LEU A 28 -16.40 -1.29 8.35
C LEU A 28 -16.17 0.11 8.89
N GLU A 29 -15.96 0.23 10.19
CA GLU A 29 -15.45 1.47 10.78
C GLU A 29 -13.98 1.61 10.44
N MET A 30 -13.53 2.84 10.14
CA MET A 30 -12.15 3.14 9.80
C MET A 30 -11.58 4.17 10.77
N SER A 31 -10.46 3.82 11.40
CA SER A 31 -9.71 4.73 12.27
C SER A 31 -8.31 4.92 11.70
N ILE A 32 -7.88 6.17 11.59
CA ILE A 32 -6.58 6.52 11.01
C ILE A 32 -5.61 6.98 12.11
N PHE A 33 -4.42 6.39 12.11
CA PHE A 33 -3.34 6.73 13.05
C PHE A 33 -2.12 7.24 12.28
N PRO A 34 -1.63 8.46 12.56
CA PRO A 34 -0.40 8.94 11.94
C PRO A 34 0.80 8.05 12.32
N ARG A 35 1.52 7.56 11.32
CA ARG A 35 2.65 6.63 11.52
C ARG A 35 3.68 7.17 12.50
N ASP A 36 4.09 8.42 12.31
CA ASP A 36 5.18 9.02 13.08
C ASP A 36 4.82 9.34 14.53
N GLN A 37 3.53 9.27 14.88
CA GLN A 37 3.03 9.43 16.23
C GLN A 37 2.69 8.10 16.91
N HIS A 38 2.75 7.00 16.17
CA HIS A 38 2.33 5.68 16.63
C HIS A 38 3.31 4.58 16.22
N HIS A 39 4.60 4.78 16.57
CA HIS A 39 5.65 3.80 16.28
C HIS A 39 5.41 2.45 16.97
N ASP A 40 4.73 2.46 18.12
CA ASP A 40 4.32 1.26 18.83
C ASP A 40 3.45 0.35 17.96
N ILE A 41 2.49 0.95 17.22
CA ILE A 41 1.64 0.21 16.29
C ILE A 41 2.42 -0.12 15.01
N MET A 42 3.14 0.86 14.46
CA MET A 42 3.89 0.68 13.21
C MET A 42 4.91 -0.46 13.31
N ASN A 43 5.57 -0.60 14.45
CA ASN A 43 6.58 -1.63 14.66
C ASN A 43 6.01 -3.06 14.63
N GLU A 44 4.70 -3.22 14.81
CA GLU A 44 4.03 -4.52 14.68
C GLU A 44 3.80 -4.92 13.22
N TYR A 45 3.82 -3.96 12.29
CA TYR A 45 3.44 -4.17 10.89
C TYR A 45 4.50 -3.65 9.91
N LEU A 46 5.76 -3.91 10.20
CA LEU A 46 6.86 -3.53 9.31
C LEU A 46 6.87 -4.42 8.06
N LYS A 47 7.05 -3.81 6.90
CA LYS A 47 7.17 -4.53 5.65
C LYS A 47 8.47 -5.34 5.67
N ASN A 48 8.38 -6.64 5.48
CA ASN A 48 9.49 -7.59 5.59
C ASN A 48 10.25 -7.49 6.92
N GLY A 49 9.59 -6.99 7.99
CA GLY A 49 10.20 -6.82 9.29
C GLY A 49 11.18 -5.66 9.41
N GLU A 50 11.31 -4.82 8.38
CA GLU A 50 12.33 -3.76 8.33
C GLU A 50 11.76 -2.36 8.04
N TRP A 51 10.78 -2.24 7.17
CA TRP A 51 10.37 -0.97 6.57
C TRP A 51 9.06 -0.46 7.14
N MET A 52 9.04 0.83 7.52
CA MET A 52 7.82 1.53 7.95
C MET A 52 6.98 1.96 6.73
N SER A 53 6.64 1.01 5.88
CA SER A 53 5.86 1.28 4.65
C SER A 53 4.40 1.58 4.99
N ILE A 54 3.82 2.56 4.34
CA ILE A 54 2.43 3.01 4.50
C ILE A 54 1.75 3.17 3.14
N PRO A 55 0.40 3.06 3.07
CA PRO A 55 -0.50 2.80 4.19
C PRO A 55 -0.48 1.34 4.65
N VAL A 56 -0.80 1.12 5.92
CA VAL A 56 -1.06 -0.21 6.47
C VAL A 56 -2.52 -0.27 6.89
N ALA A 57 -3.23 -1.29 6.45
CA ALA A 57 -4.60 -1.55 6.89
C ALA A 57 -4.62 -2.80 7.75
N VAL A 58 -5.14 -2.70 8.97
CA VAL A 58 -5.30 -3.83 9.89
C VAL A 58 -6.78 -4.05 10.15
N PHE A 59 -7.22 -5.27 10.00
CA PHE A 59 -8.62 -5.63 10.15
C PHE A 59 -8.84 -6.37 11.47
N TYR A 60 -9.82 -5.91 12.24
CA TYR A 60 -10.19 -6.46 13.53
C TYR A 60 -11.70 -6.77 13.56
N THR A 61 -12.09 -7.74 14.39
CA THR A 61 -13.51 -7.96 14.73
C THR A 61 -14.03 -6.81 15.59
N LYS A 62 -15.34 -6.81 15.87
CA LYS A 62 -15.96 -5.85 16.81
C LYS A 62 -15.38 -5.98 18.21
N GLU A 63 -14.93 -7.17 18.58
CA GLU A 63 -14.30 -7.49 19.87
C GLU A 63 -12.80 -7.18 19.88
N HIS A 64 -12.28 -6.56 18.80
CA HIS A 64 -10.88 -6.18 18.61
C HIS A 64 -9.93 -7.36 18.46
N ASP A 65 -10.43 -8.50 17.97
CA ASP A 65 -9.58 -9.64 17.61
C ASP A 65 -9.01 -9.43 16.22
N TYR A 66 -7.71 -9.67 16.08
CA TYR A 66 -7.01 -9.52 14.80
C TYR A 66 -7.53 -10.51 13.76
N ILE A 67 -7.74 -10.03 12.55
CA ILE A 67 -8.14 -10.85 11.40
C ILE A 67 -6.98 -10.98 10.42
N CYS A 68 -6.53 -9.87 9.84
CA CYS A 68 -5.46 -9.82 8.84
C CYS A 68 -4.98 -8.37 8.67
N HIS A 69 -3.91 -8.20 7.90
CA HIS A 69 -3.41 -6.87 7.53
C HIS A 69 -2.91 -6.84 6.10
N TRP A 70 -2.81 -5.63 5.56
CA TRP A 70 -2.33 -5.35 4.21
C TRP A 70 -1.39 -4.15 4.26
N ILE A 71 -0.27 -4.22 3.55
CA ILE A 71 0.78 -3.21 3.60
C ILE A 71 1.03 -2.61 2.22
N GLU A 72 0.91 -1.31 2.12
CA GLU A 72 1.39 -0.42 1.06
C GLU A 72 0.77 -0.63 -0.32
N ARG A 73 1.02 -1.76 -0.96
CA ARG A 73 0.65 -1.97 -2.37
C ARG A 73 0.45 -3.44 -2.68
N PRO A 74 -0.25 -3.77 -3.79
CA PRO A 74 -0.44 -5.16 -4.16
C PRO A 74 0.86 -5.80 -4.66
N ILE A 75 0.92 -7.13 -4.63
CA ILE A 75 2.09 -7.88 -5.09
C ILE A 75 2.41 -7.58 -6.56
N SER A 76 1.38 -7.43 -7.40
CA SER A 76 1.55 -7.07 -8.81
C SER A 76 2.34 -5.78 -8.99
N ALA A 77 2.07 -4.76 -8.18
CA ALA A 77 2.79 -3.50 -8.21
C ALA A 77 4.27 -3.68 -7.78
N GLU A 78 4.53 -4.48 -6.76
CA GLU A 78 5.90 -4.79 -6.33
C GLU A 78 6.74 -5.35 -7.47
N LEU A 79 6.18 -6.34 -8.19
CA LEU A 79 6.87 -6.99 -9.30
C LEU A 79 7.07 -6.05 -10.49
N GLU A 80 6.03 -5.31 -10.87
CA GLU A 80 6.10 -4.38 -12.01
C GLU A 80 7.05 -3.21 -11.75
N ILE A 81 7.09 -2.67 -10.53
CA ILE A 81 8.01 -1.58 -10.18
C ILE A 81 9.46 -2.03 -10.36
N ALA A 82 9.79 -3.24 -9.95
CA ALA A 82 11.13 -3.81 -10.17
C ALA A 82 11.44 -3.93 -11.66
N GLU A 83 10.51 -4.46 -12.45
CA GLU A 83 10.66 -4.59 -13.91
C GLU A 83 10.81 -3.24 -14.61
N ILE A 84 10.03 -2.23 -14.19
CA ILE A 84 10.11 -0.87 -14.71
C ILE A 84 11.52 -0.29 -14.46
N GLY A 85 12.05 -0.46 -13.26
CA GLY A 85 13.40 -0.01 -12.94
C GLY A 85 14.46 -0.67 -13.80
N GLU A 86 14.38 -1.97 -13.98
CA GLU A 86 15.29 -2.73 -14.85
C GLU A 86 15.20 -2.27 -16.30
N SER A 87 13.99 -2.05 -16.82
CA SER A 87 13.78 -1.58 -18.19
C SER A 87 14.39 -0.20 -18.43
N ILE A 88 14.23 0.72 -17.49
CA ILE A 88 14.80 2.08 -17.59
C ILE A 88 16.33 2.00 -17.66
N ARG A 89 16.95 1.20 -16.82
CA ARG A 89 18.42 1.03 -16.81
C ARG A 89 18.94 0.31 -18.06
N ALA A 90 18.18 -0.63 -18.59
CA ALA A 90 18.52 -1.32 -19.83
C ALA A 90 18.45 -0.40 -21.04
N GLU A 91 17.45 0.51 -21.09
CA GLU A 91 17.31 1.51 -22.16
C GLU A 91 18.39 2.59 -22.12
N ASN A 92 18.82 2.97 -20.92
CA ASN A 92 19.83 3.98 -20.70
C ASN A 92 20.74 3.62 -19.52
N PRO A 93 21.82 2.80 -19.76
CA PRO A 93 22.71 2.36 -18.70
C PRO A 93 23.44 3.47 -17.95
N ASP A 94 23.60 4.64 -18.58
CA ASP A 94 24.30 5.79 -18.00
C ASP A 94 23.34 6.83 -17.37
N ILE A 95 22.06 6.48 -17.18
CA ILE A 95 21.07 7.38 -16.62
C ILE A 95 21.46 7.81 -15.20
N ASP A 96 21.38 9.11 -14.90
CA ASP A 96 21.61 9.60 -13.55
C ASP A 96 20.39 9.30 -12.66
N GLU A 97 20.59 9.38 -11.33
CA GLU A 97 19.54 9.04 -10.38
C GLU A 97 18.31 9.93 -10.47
N GLN A 98 18.48 11.21 -10.76
CA GLN A 98 17.38 12.16 -10.89
C GLN A 98 16.51 11.84 -12.10
N ALA A 99 17.13 11.58 -13.25
CA ALA A 99 16.43 11.18 -14.46
C ALA A 99 15.78 9.80 -14.32
N PHE A 100 16.45 8.87 -13.67
CA PHE A 100 15.90 7.55 -13.34
C PHE A 100 14.64 7.66 -12.48
N GLY A 101 14.70 8.45 -11.41
CA GLY A 101 13.56 8.68 -10.53
C GLY A 101 12.36 9.29 -11.24
N ARG A 102 12.61 10.23 -12.16
CA ARG A 102 11.58 10.87 -12.97
C ARG A 102 10.92 9.88 -13.92
N ALA A 103 11.72 9.11 -14.65
CA ALA A 103 11.21 8.09 -15.58
C ALA A 103 10.41 7.03 -14.85
N ARG A 104 10.89 6.58 -13.70
CA ARG A 104 10.17 5.61 -12.86
C ARG A 104 8.82 6.16 -12.39
N ARG A 105 8.78 7.40 -11.91
CA ARG A 105 7.53 8.04 -11.47
C ARG A 105 6.52 8.14 -12.61
N GLU A 106 6.94 8.52 -13.80
CA GLU A 106 6.05 8.60 -14.97
C GLU A 106 5.45 7.24 -15.33
N ARG A 107 6.28 6.21 -15.38
CA ARG A 107 5.84 4.85 -15.75
C ARG A 107 4.95 4.23 -14.67
N THR A 108 5.27 4.45 -13.39
CA THR A 108 4.43 3.95 -12.29
C THR A 108 3.09 4.69 -12.22
N ALA A 109 3.08 5.99 -12.48
CA ALA A 109 1.84 6.77 -12.52
C ALA A 109 0.87 6.24 -13.58
N ALA A 110 1.38 5.80 -14.73
CA ALA A 110 0.57 5.21 -15.79
C ALA A 110 -0.10 3.89 -15.37
N ARG A 111 0.44 3.19 -14.37
CA ARG A 111 -0.09 1.94 -13.87
C ARG A 111 -0.97 2.08 -12.62
N ALA A 112 -1.06 3.29 -12.07
CA ALA A 112 -1.70 3.51 -10.76
C ALA A 112 -3.14 3.01 -10.68
N ALA A 113 -3.94 3.23 -11.74
CA ALA A 113 -5.35 2.80 -11.77
C ALA A 113 -5.48 1.27 -11.75
N ASP A 114 -4.63 0.57 -12.50
CA ASP A 114 -4.63 -0.90 -12.54
C ASP A 114 -4.19 -1.49 -11.21
N TRP A 115 -3.15 -0.93 -10.60
CA TRP A 115 -2.69 -1.37 -9.28
C TRP A 115 -3.72 -1.10 -8.19
N GLN A 116 -4.48 -0.02 -8.30
CA GLN A 116 -5.57 0.24 -7.36
C GLN A 116 -6.64 -0.85 -7.46
N GLN A 117 -6.98 -1.26 -8.68
CA GLN A 117 -7.91 -2.36 -8.91
C GLN A 117 -7.37 -3.68 -8.35
N ASP A 118 -6.09 -3.94 -8.56
CA ASP A 118 -5.40 -5.12 -8.01
C ASP A 118 -5.39 -5.10 -6.48
N SER A 119 -5.21 -3.93 -5.88
CA SER A 119 -5.29 -3.75 -4.42
C SER A 119 -6.66 -4.15 -3.87
N VAL A 120 -7.72 -3.70 -4.52
CA VAL A 120 -9.09 -4.05 -4.11
C VAL A 120 -9.31 -5.55 -4.21
N SER A 121 -8.86 -6.18 -5.29
CA SER A 121 -8.97 -7.64 -5.48
C SER A 121 -8.18 -8.40 -4.43
N GLU A 122 -6.97 -7.98 -4.15
CA GLU A 122 -6.10 -8.59 -3.13
C GLU A 122 -6.71 -8.47 -1.73
N LEU A 123 -7.27 -7.31 -1.39
CA LEU A 123 -7.97 -7.09 -0.12
C LEU A 123 -9.20 -7.98 0.02
N LYS A 124 -9.98 -8.13 -1.05
CA LYS A 124 -11.15 -9.03 -1.05
C LYS A 124 -10.74 -10.48 -0.80
N GLU A 125 -9.70 -10.95 -1.48
CA GLU A 125 -9.20 -12.32 -1.32
C GLU A 125 -8.67 -12.55 0.09
N LEU A 126 -7.92 -11.57 0.62
CA LEU A 126 -7.34 -11.63 1.95
C LEU A 126 -8.42 -11.72 3.03
N LEU A 127 -9.45 -10.89 2.94
CA LEU A 127 -10.58 -10.90 3.88
C LEU A 127 -11.40 -12.18 3.76
N ALA A 128 -11.68 -12.64 2.54
CA ALA A 128 -12.44 -13.87 2.31
C ALA A 128 -11.71 -15.10 2.87
N ALA A 129 -10.38 -15.16 2.72
CA ALA A 129 -9.58 -16.26 3.24
C ALA A 129 -9.48 -16.25 4.77
N SER A 130 -9.61 -15.08 5.40
CA SER A 130 -9.44 -14.88 6.86
C SER A 130 -10.74 -15.04 7.64
N ILE A 131 -11.87 -14.85 6.99
CA ILE A 131 -13.21 -14.97 7.58
C ILE A 131 -13.75 -16.35 7.22
N LYS A 132 -13.86 -17.20 8.21
CA LYS A 132 -14.41 -18.55 8.05
C LYS A 132 -15.76 -18.67 8.72
#